data_5f46d04cb6952b75789264ea14ad6db4
#
_entry.id   5f46d04cb6952b75789264ea14ad6db4
#
_cell.length_a   1.000
_cell.length_b   1.000
_cell.length_c   1.000
_cell.angle_alpha   90.00
_cell.angle_beta   90.00
_cell.angle_gamma   90.00
#
_symmetry.space_group_name_H-M   'P 1'
#
loop_
_entity.id
_entity.type
_entity.pdbx_description
1 polymer ?
#
loop_
_entity_poly.entity_id
_entity_poly.type
_entity_poly.pdbx_seq_one_letter_code
_entity_poly.pdbx_strand_id
1 'polypeptide(L)'
;ISLWAKGWPDGNWEPLEIVTGAPAGKTKTMIVDLADRLPYDACRIRCSMAFEIHWDRIQLMEAVDEANTLVHAVSPATSDLHWRGFSRYQEGPWTQPLTPDYDQVRFDPSWLITPSGWCTRYGSVNELLGSKDNKLVLMNGGDECTLGFDTGILPKKPSSAKRDYFLFTSGWDKDADFHV
;
A
#
# COMPACT_ATOMS: atom_id res chain seq x y z
N ILE A 1 6.95 10.46 -3.28
CA ILE A 1 8.39 10.46 -2.97
C ILE A 1 9.14 10.50 -4.29
N SER A 2 10.06 11.44 -4.42
CA SER A 2 10.97 11.53 -5.58
C SER A 2 12.35 11.02 -5.19
N LEU A 3 12.96 10.23 -6.06
CA LEU A 3 14.29 9.69 -5.86
C LEU A 3 15.28 10.32 -6.84
N TRP A 4 16.48 10.55 -6.36
CA TRP A 4 17.58 11.14 -7.11
C TRP A 4 18.84 10.34 -6.83
N ALA A 5 19.69 10.17 -7.81
CA ALA A 5 21.01 9.59 -7.66
C ALA A 5 22.11 10.60 -7.99
N LYS A 6 23.28 10.39 -7.43
CA LYS A 6 24.46 11.17 -7.72
C LYS A 6 25.67 10.24 -7.89
N GLY A 7 26.40 10.41 -8.98
CA GLY A 7 27.64 9.70 -9.25
C GLY A 7 28.84 10.20 -8.42
N TRP A 8 29.89 9.45 -8.42
CA TRP A 8 31.15 9.71 -7.72
C TRP A 8 32.17 10.39 -8.65
N PRO A 9 33.05 11.30 -8.11
CA PRO A 9 33.01 11.98 -6.81
C PRO A 9 32.12 13.23 -6.82
N ASP A 10 31.93 13.88 -7.98
CA ASP A 10 31.34 15.21 -8.13
C ASP A 10 30.22 15.26 -9.14
N GLY A 11 29.58 14.14 -9.44
CA GLY A 11 28.42 14.07 -10.33
C GLY A 11 27.27 15.00 -9.90
N ASN A 12 26.43 15.36 -10.84
CA ASN A 12 25.20 16.08 -10.53
C ASN A 12 24.12 15.15 -9.96
N TRP A 13 23.13 15.73 -9.27
CA TRP A 13 21.96 15.00 -8.88
C TRP A 13 21.06 14.79 -10.10
N GLU A 14 20.79 13.54 -10.43
CA GLU A 14 19.91 13.15 -11.51
C GLU A 14 18.63 12.52 -10.95
N PRO A 15 17.44 12.91 -11.44
CA PRO A 15 16.21 12.30 -11.01
C PRO A 15 16.14 10.86 -11.52
N LEU A 16 15.77 9.95 -10.63
CA LEU A 16 15.36 8.62 -11.02
C LEU A 16 13.88 8.70 -11.38
N GLU A 17 13.52 8.47 -12.61
CA GLU A 17 12.13 8.52 -13.08
C GLU A 17 11.32 7.32 -12.54
N ILE A 18 11.21 7.27 -11.22
CA ILE A 18 10.50 6.22 -10.50
C ILE A 18 9.29 6.83 -9.83
N VAL A 19 8.12 6.32 -10.16
CA VAL A 19 6.88 6.66 -9.47
C VAL A 19 6.76 5.80 -8.22
N THR A 20 6.91 6.42 -7.06
CA THR A 20 6.62 5.78 -5.79
C THR A 20 5.35 6.36 -5.20
N GLY A 21 4.60 5.54 -4.48
CA GLY A 21 3.50 6.04 -3.66
C GLY A 21 4.01 6.83 -2.45
N ALA A 22 3.09 7.34 -1.66
CA ALA A 22 3.35 7.85 -0.32
C ALA A 22 2.75 6.90 0.72
N PRO A 23 3.44 6.60 1.83
CA PRO A 23 2.84 5.84 2.90
C PRO A 23 1.76 6.71 3.57
N ALA A 24 0.57 6.15 3.72
CA ALA A 24 -0.51 6.79 4.43
C ALA A 24 -1.08 5.86 5.51
N GLY A 25 -1.48 6.42 6.64
CA GLY A 25 -2.03 5.68 7.76
C GLY A 25 -0.97 4.89 8.53
N LYS A 26 -1.12 3.59 8.64
CA LYS A 26 -0.22 2.71 9.41
C LYS A 26 1.19 2.67 8.87
N THR A 27 2.14 2.28 9.73
CA THR A 27 3.51 1.92 9.31
C THR A 27 3.49 0.90 8.19
N LYS A 28 4.17 1.22 7.10
CA LYS A 28 4.24 0.41 5.89
C LYS A 28 5.67 0.27 5.41
N THR A 29 5.98 -0.87 4.83
CA THR A 29 7.21 -1.05 4.06
C THR A 29 6.93 -0.72 2.60
N MET A 30 7.71 0.18 2.04
CA MET A 30 7.71 0.48 0.62
C MET A 30 8.95 -0.12 -0.01
N ILE A 31 8.77 -0.92 -1.06
CA ILE A 31 9.87 -1.48 -1.83
C ILE A 31 9.94 -0.72 -3.15
N VAL A 32 11.11 -0.22 -3.45
CA VAL A 32 11.37 0.51 -4.70
C VAL A 32 12.44 -0.24 -5.45
N ASP A 33 12.09 -0.72 -6.63
CA ASP A 33 13.05 -1.37 -7.52
C ASP A 33 13.93 -0.31 -8.17
N LEU A 34 15.23 -0.42 -7.91
CA LEU A 34 16.27 0.46 -8.46
C LEU A 34 17.10 -0.22 -9.56
N ALA A 35 16.79 -1.47 -9.90
CA ALA A 35 17.49 -2.17 -10.97
C ALA A 35 17.39 -1.38 -12.28
N ASP A 36 18.50 -1.30 -13.00
CA ASP A 36 18.63 -0.56 -14.26
C ASP A 36 18.28 0.95 -14.18
N ARG A 37 18.07 1.46 -12.98
CA ARG A 37 17.72 2.87 -12.74
C ARG A 37 18.86 3.66 -12.09
N LEU A 38 19.74 2.99 -11.35
CA LEU A 38 20.89 3.64 -10.77
C LEU A 38 22.00 3.78 -11.82
N PRO A 39 22.59 4.98 -11.96
CA PRO A 39 23.85 5.12 -12.70
C PRO A 39 24.90 4.16 -12.14
N TYR A 40 25.75 3.62 -13.02
CA TYR A 40 26.78 2.64 -12.64
C TYR A 40 27.70 3.12 -11.51
N ASP A 41 27.94 4.41 -11.46
CA ASP A 41 28.81 5.08 -10.47
C ASP A 41 28.02 5.74 -9.34
N ALA A 42 26.72 5.45 -9.20
CA ALA A 42 25.91 6.06 -8.16
C ALA A 42 26.45 5.74 -6.77
N CYS A 43 26.78 6.77 -6.00
CA CYS A 43 27.29 6.64 -4.65
C CYS A 43 26.38 7.29 -3.59
N ARG A 44 25.38 8.03 -4.01
CA ARG A 44 24.43 8.70 -3.13
C ARG A 44 23.03 8.64 -3.70
N ILE A 45 22.05 8.37 -2.83
CA ILE A 45 20.64 8.40 -3.15
C ILE A 45 19.99 9.46 -2.26
N ARG A 46 19.15 10.29 -2.84
CA ARG A 46 18.34 11.29 -2.13
C ARG A 46 16.87 10.93 -2.29
N CYS A 47 16.17 10.88 -1.17
CA CYS A 47 14.70 10.83 -1.14
C CYS A 47 14.17 12.23 -0.86
N SER A 48 13.24 12.70 -1.66
CA SER A 48 12.62 14.02 -1.53
C SER A 48 11.10 13.85 -1.51
N MET A 49 10.42 14.63 -0.69
CA MET A 49 8.96 14.58 -0.57
C MET A 49 8.39 15.91 -0.12
N ALA A 50 7.11 16.15 -0.44
CA ALA A 50 6.38 17.34 -0.04
C ALA A 50 5.58 17.15 1.27
N PHE A 51 5.45 15.92 1.76
CA PHE A 51 4.69 15.60 2.95
C PHE A 51 5.60 15.33 4.15
N GLU A 52 5.09 15.52 5.35
CA GLU A 52 5.74 15.03 6.56
C GLU A 52 5.62 13.50 6.60
N ILE A 53 6.75 12.80 6.62
CA ILE A 53 6.81 11.33 6.72
C ILE A 53 7.71 10.96 7.88
N HIS A 54 7.21 10.07 8.74
CA HIS A 54 7.98 9.47 9.80
C HIS A 54 8.67 8.21 9.28
N TRP A 55 10.00 8.25 9.22
CA TRP A 55 10.83 7.14 8.78
C TRP A 55 11.25 6.30 9.98
N ASP A 56 10.92 5.00 9.93
CA ASP A 56 11.42 4.04 10.91
C ASP A 56 12.73 3.41 10.43
N ARG A 57 12.77 2.99 9.16
CA ARG A 57 13.94 2.32 8.61
C ARG A 57 14.06 2.53 7.11
N ILE A 58 15.30 2.74 6.64
CA ILE A 58 15.64 2.77 5.22
C ILE A 58 16.75 1.76 5.00
N GLN A 59 16.60 0.87 4.02
CA GLN A 59 17.59 -0.14 3.67
C GLN A 59 17.78 -0.17 2.16
N LEU A 60 19.02 -0.35 1.74
CA LEU A 60 19.35 -0.75 0.38
C LEU A 60 19.61 -2.26 0.39
N MET A 61 19.02 -2.98 -0.52
CA MET A 61 19.16 -4.42 -0.64
C MET A 61 19.55 -4.78 -2.06
N GLU A 62 20.41 -5.75 -2.20
CA GLU A 62 20.74 -6.35 -3.48
C GLU A 62 19.78 -7.51 -3.74
N ALA A 63 19.18 -7.55 -4.94
CA ALA A 63 18.38 -8.68 -5.35
C ALA A 63 19.29 -9.87 -5.65
N VAL A 64 19.01 -11.01 -5.08
CA VAL A 64 19.71 -12.26 -5.38
C VAL A 64 18.85 -13.15 -6.26
N ASP A 65 19.37 -13.52 -7.41
CA ASP A 65 18.63 -14.34 -8.40
C ASP A 65 18.39 -15.79 -7.94
N GLU A 66 19.08 -16.23 -6.92
CA GLU A 66 19.06 -17.62 -6.43
C GLU A 66 18.16 -17.85 -5.22
N ALA A 67 17.23 -16.96 -4.92
CA ALA A 67 16.26 -17.27 -3.88
C ALA A 67 15.44 -18.48 -4.36
N ASN A 68 15.56 -19.62 -3.67
CA ASN A 68 14.67 -20.78 -3.81
C ASN A 68 13.25 -20.42 -3.40
N THR A 69 12.70 -19.41 -4.07
CA THR A 69 11.40 -18.82 -3.76
C THR A 69 10.42 -19.22 -4.84
N LEU A 70 9.35 -19.88 -4.45
CA LEU A 70 8.22 -20.17 -5.33
C LEU A 70 7.14 -19.12 -5.05
N VAL A 71 6.75 -18.42 -6.10
CA VAL A 71 5.69 -17.40 -6.02
C VAL A 71 4.40 -17.96 -6.60
N HIS A 72 3.33 -17.90 -5.85
CA HIS A 72 1.99 -18.27 -6.27
C HIS A 72 1.05 -17.09 -6.10
N ALA A 73 0.42 -16.66 -7.17
CA ALA A 73 -0.62 -15.64 -7.12
C ALA A 73 -1.98 -16.29 -6.86
N VAL A 74 -2.73 -15.75 -5.93
CA VAL A 74 -4.08 -16.19 -5.60
C VAL A 74 -5.00 -14.98 -5.63
N SER A 75 -6.04 -15.04 -6.45
CA SER A 75 -7.09 -14.03 -6.47
C SER A 75 -8.09 -14.26 -5.33
N PRO A 76 -8.82 -13.21 -4.88
CA PRO A 76 -9.89 -13.39 -3.92
C PRO A 76 -10.92 -14.42 -4.39
N ALA A 77 -11.22 -15.41 -3.57
CA ALA A 77 -12.29 -16.38 -3.81
C ALA A 77 -13.66 -15.79 -3.47
N THR A 78 -13.69 -14.94 -2.45
CA THR A 78 -14.89 -14.23 -2.03
C THR A 78 -14.57 -12.78 -1.73
N SER A 79 -15.55 -11.92 -1.94
CA SER A 79 -15.50 -10.53 -1.51
C SER A 79 -16.87 -10.10 -1.02
N ASP A 80 -16.89 -9.23 -0.04
CA ASP A 80 -18.12 -8.63 0.46
C ASP A 80 -17.86 -7.15 0.77
N LEU A 81 -18.46 -6.28 -0.02
CA LEU A 81 -18.48 -4.85 0.21
C LEU A 81 -19.69 -4.50 1.05
N HIS A 82 -19.48 -3.84 2.17
CA HIS A 82 -20.56 -3.45 3.09
C HIS A 82 -20.20 -2.20 3.87
N TRP A 83 -21.21 -1.56 4.45
CA TRP A 83 -20.96 -0.47 5.38
C TRP A 83 -20.67 -1.04 6.77
N ARG A 84 -19.51 -0.66 7.33
CA ARG A 84 -19.07 -1.08 8.66
C ARG A 84 -19.21 0.03 9.70
N GLY A 85 -18.95 1.26 9.30
CA GLY A 85 -18.75 2.39 10.19
C GLY A 85 -17.28 2.79 10.31
N PHE A 86 -16.96 3.60 11.31
CA PHE A 86 -15.64 4.19 11.49
C PHE A 86 -14.91 3.55 12.66
N SER A 87 -13.61 3.32 12.53
CA SER A 87 -12.78 2.88 13.65
C SER A 87 -12.54 4.04 14.63
N ARG A 88 -12.48 3.73 15.92
CA ARG A 88 -11.92 4.66 16.88
C ARG A 88 -10.42 4.74 16.70
N TYR A 89 -9.86 5.88 17.00
CA TYR A 89 -8.41 6.04 17.03
C TYR A 89 -7.91 5.85 18.45
N GLN A 90 -6.78 5.14 18.55
CA GLN A 90 -6.05 5.04 19.81
C GLN A 90 -5.34 6.35 20.08
N GLU A 91 -5.46 6.85 21.31
CA GLU A 91 -4.67 7.98 21.75
C GLU A 91 -3.21 7.56 21.87
N GLY A 92 -2.34 8.37 21.33
CA GLY A 92 -0.90 8.17 21.36
C GLY A 92 -0.15 9.49 21.49
N PRO A 93 1.17 9.45 21.63
CA PRO A 93 1.97 10.67 21.60
C PRO A 93 1.69 11.44 20.31
N TRP A 94 1.63 12.75 20.40
CA TRP A 94 1.41 13.63 19.23
C TRP A 94 2.44 13.44 18.10
N THR A 95 3.58 12.81 18.40
CA THR A 95 4.64 12.49 17.44
C THR A 95 4.37 11.22 16.63
N GLN A 96 3.31 10.49 16.94
CA GLN A 96 2.94 9.28 16.23
C GLN A 96 1.63 9.50 15.44
N PRO A 97 1.50 8.92 14.25
CA PRO A 97 0.25 8.95 13.52
C PRO A 97 -0.85 8.25 14.31
N LEU A 98 -2.07 8.76 14.20
CA LEU A 98 -3.24 8.13 14.80
C LEU A 98 -3.39 6.70 14.29
N THR A 99 -3.49 5.75 15.20
CA THR A 99 -3.66 4.34 14.86
C THR A 99 -5.12 3.95 15.05
N PRO A 100 -5.82 3.48 14.00
CA PRO A 100 -7.20 3.04 14.14
C PRO A 100 -7.27 1.74 14.96
N ASP A 101 -8.22 1.66 15.86
CA ASP A 101 -8.62 0.46 16.57
C ASP A 101 -9.76 -0.20 15.78
N TYR A 102 -9.46 -1.27 15.07
CA TYR A 102 -10.43 -1.94 14.22
C TYR A 102 -11.47 -2.75 15.00
N ASP A 103 -11.23 -3.03 16.26
CA ASP A 103 -12.17 -3.75 17.12
C ASP A 103 -13.21 -2.81 17.75
N GLN A 104 -12.98 -1.50 17.67
CA GLN A 104 -13.89 -0.48 18.18
C GLN A 104 -14.51 0.34 17.04
N VAL A 105 -15.77 0.06 16.76
CA VAL A 105 -16.54 0.73 15.72
C VAL A 105 -17.40 1.84 16.32
N ARG A 106 -17.48 2.97 15.62
CA ARG A 106 -18.41 4.06 15.86
C ARG A 106 -19.17 4.36 14.58
N PHE A 107 -20.36 4.95 14.71
CA PHE A 107 -21.24 5.23 13.57
C PHE A 107 -21.23 6.69 13.12
N ASP A 108 -20.57 7.54 13.86
CA ASP A 108 -20.33 8.94 13.52
C ASP A 108 -18.89 9.13 13.04
N PRO A 109 -18.65 9.90 11.98
CA PRO A 109 -17.31 10.15 11.47
C PRO A 109 -16.44 10.91 12.50
N SER A 110 -15.13 10.66 12.43
CA SER A 110 -14.17 11.32 13.32
C SER A 110 -13.78 12.73 12.86
N TRP A 111 -14.06 13.06 11.61
CA TRP A 111 -13.71 14.34 11.03
C TRP A 111 -14.92 15.20 10.71
N LEU A 112 -14.68 16.51 10.62
CA LEU A 112 -15.73 17.49 10.35
C LEU A 112 -16.40 17.32 9.00
N ILE A 113 -15.64 16.81 8.01
CA ILE A 113 -16.12 16.57 6.67
C ILE A 113 -15.81 15.12 6.31
N THR A 114 -16.85 14.36 6.01
CA THR A 114 -16.71 13.02 5.44
C THR A 114 -17.14 13.11 3.98
N PRO A 115 -16.21 12.90 3.03
CA PRO A 115 -16.59 12.84 1.62
C PRO A 115 -17.67 11.79 1.41
N SER A 116 -18.68 12.14 0.64
CA SER A 116 -19.75 11.24 0.23
C SER A 116 -19.87 11.27 -1.29
N GLY A 117 -20.43 10.22 -1.85
CA GLY A 117 -20.59 10.12 -3.29
C GLY A 117 -21.14 8.77 -3.71
N TRP A 118 -20.92 8.44 -4.97
CA TRP A 118 -21.27 7.15 -5.51
C TRP A 118 -20.37 6.07 -4.92
N CYS A 119 -20.95 4.96 -4.50
CA CYS A 119 -20.24 3.74 -4.13
C CYS A 119 -20.69 2.57 -5.00
N THR A 120 -19.88 1.54 -5.06
CA THR A 120 -20.28 0.26 -5.65
C THR A 120 -21.38 -0.36 -4.79
N ARG A 121 -22.32 -1.01 -5.42
CA ARG A 121 -23.39 -1.72 -4.69
C ARG A 121 -22.80 -2.73 -3.73
N TYR A 122 -23.31 -2.75 -2.51
CA TYR A 122 -22.90 -3.70 -1.48
C TYR A 122 -23.16 -5.16 -1.89
N GLY A 123 -22.35 -6.05 -1.36
CA GLY A 123 -22.30 -7.47 -1.65
C GLY A 123 -21.03 -7.90 -2.37
N SER A 124 -21.10 -8.97 -3.14
CA SER A 124 -19.93 -9.51 -3.84
C SER A 124 -19.45 -8.56 -4.95
N VAL A 125 -18.15 -8.28 -4.94
CA VAL A 125 -17.44 -7.43 -5.91
C VAL A 125 -16.27 -8.17 -6.59
N ASN A 126 -16.24 -9.50 -6.54
CA ASN A 126 -15.17 -10.32 -7.08
C ASN A 126 -14.80 -9.97 -8.53
N GLU A 127 -15.80 -9.73 -9.37
CA GLU A 127 -15.59 -9.41 -10.79
C GLU A 127 -14.86 -8.08 -11.03
N LEU A 128 -14.88 -7.18 -10.02
CA LEU A 128 -14.19 -5.89 -10.09
C LEU A 128 -12.76 -5.95 -9.56
N LEU A 129 -12.39 -7.06 -8.88
CA LEU A 129 -11.10 -7.22 -8.21
C LEU A 129 -10.17 -8.21 -8.93
N GLY A 130 -10.63 -8.82 -10.03
CA GLY A 130 -9.91 -9.88 -10.71
C GLY A 130 -8.71 -9.42 -11.53
N SER A 131 -8.68 -8.16 -11.94
CA SER A 131 -7.62 -7.62 -12.82
C SER A 131 -7.39 -6.14 -12.55
N LYS A 132 -6.22 -5.66 -12.95
CA LYS A 132 -5.94 -4.22 -12.98
C LYS A 132 -6.46 -3.64 -14.28
N ASP A 133 -7.68 -3.12 -14.25
CA ASP A 133 -8.36 -2.53 -15.40
C ASP A 133 -9.14 -1.27 -14.98
N ASN A 134 -10.08 -0.83 -15.81
CA ASN A 134 -10.91 0.34 -15.53
C ASN A 134 -12.17 0.02 -14.69
N LYS A 135 -12.34 -1.22 -14.23
CA LYS A 135 -13.42 -1.60 -13.33
C LYS A 135 -12.92 -1.47 -11.90
N LEU A 136 -13.53 -0.58 -11.16
CA LEU A 136 -13.08 -0.23 -9.82
C LEU A 136 -14.16 -0.52 -8.79
N VAL A 137 -13.74 -0.89 -7.60
CA VAL A 137 -14.60 -0.86 -6.41
C VAL A 137 -14.52 0.54 -5.82
N LEU A 138 -15.65 1.24 -5.80
CA LEU A 138 -15.76 2.57 -5.20
C LEU A 138 -16.27 2.41 -3.77
N MET A 139 -15.53 2.94 -2.82
CA MET A 139 -15.83 2.91 -1.41
C MET A 139 -15.88 4.33 -0.85
N ASN A 140 -16.82 4.57 0.05
CA ASN A 140 -16.90 5.82 0.81
C ASN A 140 -16.37 5.62 2.22
N GLY A 141 -16.27 6.71 2.98
CA GLY A 141 -15.93 6.64 4.39
C GLY A 141 -16.94 5.76 5.16
N GLY A 142 -16.43 4.81 5.92
CA GLY A 142 -17.23 3.83 6.66
C GLY A 142 -17.49 2.52 5.93
N ASP A 143 -17.22 2.45 4.62
CA ASP A 143 -17.32 1.19 3.88
C ASP A 143 -16.13 0.27 4.19
N GLU A 144 -16.39 -1.03 4.17
CA GLU A 144 -15.40 -2.10 4.30
C GLU A 144 -15.59 -3.12 3.19
N CYS A 145 -14.47 -3.60 2.64
CA CYS A 145 -14.48 -4.73 1.72
C CYS A 145 -13.72 -5.90 2.34
N THR A 146 -14.45 -6.93 2.73
CA THR A 146 -13.86 -8.16 3.25
C THR A 146 -13.48 -9.09 2.10
N LEU A 147 -12.24 -9.57 2.08
CA LEU A 147 -11.73 -10.48 1.06
C LEU A 147 -11.37 -11.84 1.67
N GLY A 148 -11.83 -12.90 1.05
CA GLY A 148 -11.46 -14.26 1.38
C GLY A 148 -10.58 -14.88 0.30
N PHE A 149 -9.45 -15.48 0.70
CA PHE A 149 -8.53 -16.17 -0.19
C PHE A 149 -8.51 -17.66 0.13
N ASP A 150 -8.76 -18.50 -0.88
CA ASP A 150 -8.63 -19.94 -0.71
C ASP A 150 -7.17 -20.36 -0.79
N THR A 151 -6.56 -20.56 0.35
CA THR A 151 -5.19 -21.07 0.44
C THR A 151 -5.07 -22.57 0.24
N GLY A 152 -6.21 -23.29 0.18
CA GLY A 152 -6.25 -24.74 -0.07
C GLY A 152 -5.81 -25.12 -1.47
N ILE A 153 -5.90 -24.19 -2.42
CA ILE A 153 -5.40 -24.37 -3.80
C ILE A 153 -3.88 -24.31 -3.90
N LEU A 154 -3.20 -23.80 -2.88
CA LEU A 154 -1.74 -23.67 -2.90
C LEU A 154 -1.07 -25.04 -2.71
N PRO A 155 0.06 -25.29 -3.37
CA PRO A 155 0.84 -26.50 -3.15
C PRO A 155 1.18 -26.69 -1.69
N LYS A 156 1.26 -27.97 -1.26
CA LYS A 156 1.69 -28.28 0.10
C LYS A 156 3.09 -27.72 0.35
N LYS A 157 3.24 -26.98 1.42
CA LYS A 157 4.52 -26.41 1.81
C LYS A 157 5.44 -27.53 2.35
N PRO A 158 6.69 -27.64 1.84
CA PRO A 158 7.70 -28.51 2.46
C PRO A 158 7.91 -28.12 3.94
N SER A 159 8.24 -29.08 4.78
CA SER A 159 8.45 -28.83 6.21
C SER A 159 9.57 -27.82 6.50
N SER A 160 10.59 -27.79 5.64
CA SER A 160 11.73 -26.88 5.72
C SER A 160 11.47 -25.49 5.17
N ALA A 161 10.36 -25.27 4.47
CA ALA A 161 10.08 -23.99 3.85
C ALA A 161 9.20 -23.10 4.74
N LYS A 162 9.39 -21.80 4.65
CA LYS A 162 8.50 -20.78 5.23
C LYS A 162 7.56 -20.28 4.14
N ARG A 163 6.34 -19.90 4.50
CA ARG A 163 5.40 -19.24 3.60
C ARG A 163 5.13 -17.84 4.14
N ASP A 164 5.35 -16.87 3.29
CA ASP A 164 4.99 -15.49 3.53
C ASP A 164 3.89 -15.09 2.55
N TYR A 165 3.04 -14.16 2.95
CA TYR A 165 1.94 -13.67 2.14
C TYR A 165 2.13 -12.18 1.88
N PHE A 166 1.94 -11.78 0.63
CA PHE A 166 1.96 -10.40 0.20
C PHE A 166 0.62 -10.06 -0.43
N LEU A 167 -0.02 -9.02 0.06
CA LEU A 167 -1.23 -8.50 -0.54
C LEU A 167 -0.82 -7.41 -1.55
N PHE A 168 -1.08 -7.69 -2.82
CA PHE A 168 -0.92 -6.69 -3.87
C PHE A 168 -2.23 -5.98 -4.09
N THR A 169 -2.24 -4.66 -3.90
CA THR A 169 -3.40 -3.81 -4.13
C THR A 169 -3.06 -2.72 -5.13
N SER A 170 -3.98 -2.42 -6.02
CA SER A 170 -3.89 -1.29 -6.94
C SER A 170 -5.13 -0.44 -6.79
N GLY A 171 -4.96 0.82 -6.46
CA GLY A 171 -6.05 1.76 -6.23
C GLY A 171 -5.50 3.15 -5.98
N TRP A 172 -6.40 4.09 -5.79
CA TRP A 172 -6.09 5.46 -5.42
C TRP A 172 -7.22 5.98 -4.53
N ASP A 173 -6.89 6.95 -3.70
CA ASP A 173 -7.87 7.66 -2.89
C ASP A 173 -8.12 9.05 -3.47
N LYS A 174 -9.33 9.52 -3.28
CA LYS A 174 -9.71 10.90 -3.50
C LYS A 174 -9.98 11.50 -2.13
N ASP A 175 -9.15 12.44 -1.73
CA ASP A 175 -9.38 13.21 -0.54
C ASP A 175 -10.49 14.26 -0.75
N ALA A 176 -10.82 14.98 0.32
CA ALA A 176 -11.84 16.02 0.29
C ALA A 176 -11.36 17.32 -0.37
N ASP A 177 -10.27 17.30 -1.09
CA ASP A 177 -9.79 18.44 -1.82
C ASP A 177 -10.81 18.88 -2.87
N PHE A 178 -11.19 20.14 -2.79
CA PHE A 178 -12.21 20.76 -3.62
C PHE A 178 -11.73 21.02 -5.06
N HIS A 179 -11.00 20.11 -5.63
CA HIS A 179 -10.72 20.14 -7.06
C HIS A 179 -11.93 19.55 -7.80
N VAL A 180 -12.95 20.36 -7.83
CA VAL A 180 -14.11 20.19 -8.71
C VAL A 180 -13.81 20.87 -10.01
#